data_f37c96529391b50b790161d501235a12
#
_entry.id   f37c96529391b50b790161d501235a12
#
_cell.length_a   1.000
_cell.length_b   1.000
_cell.length_c   1.000
_cell.angle_alpha   90.00
_cell.angle_beta   90.00
_cell.angle_gamma   90.00
#
_symmetry.space_group_name_H-M   'P 1'
#
loop_
_entity.id
_entity.type
_entity.pdbx_description
1 polymer ?
#
loop_
_entity_poly.entity_id
_entity_poly.type
_entity_poly.pdbx_seq_one_letter_code
_entity_poly.pdbx_strand_id
1 'polypeptide(L)'
;MRIPKWTPXTWSVVAGCIGGVLGIVIVGIASPIRIISPTDNGVVTRFGKYHRTLEPGLHYLIPFVEWVYKVPVTKVQKEEFGFRTSKSSEQSHYVNNISHESLMLTGDLNIVDVEWVVQYRIVDPRAWVFNVESQERRQTIRDISKAVVNSLIGDRAILDIMGPERSAIQMRAKDMMNVLLKRIGLGVLVSSVQLQNVVPPQEVQQAFEDVNIAIQDMNRLINEGKESYNREIPKARGDADKLIQEAMGYANERVNRAKGDVARFDSIYAEYVKAPHVTKTRLYLEGLGAILEKTENVLLIDKKLENLLTLKDISKVSKKVVAGTREE
;
A
#
# COMPACT_ATOMS: atom_id res chain seq x y z
N MET A 1 41.57 81.21 22.21
CA MET A 1 41.39 79.75 22.25
C MET A 1 42.72 79.10 22.62
N ARG A 2 42.85 78.56 23.86
CA ARG A 2 44.10 77.96 24.30
C ARG A 2 44.06 76.48 23.87
N ILE A 3 44.92 76.08 22.97
CA ILE A 3 45.13 74.70 22.56
C ILE A 3 45.82 73.96 23.74
N PRO A 4 45.26 72.90 24.24
CA PRO A 4 45.91 72.17 25.37
C PRO A 4 47.22 71.56 24.89
N LYS A 5 48.30 71.90 25.62
CA LYS A 5 49.64 71.30 25.38
C LYS A 5 49.62 69.87 25.90
N TRP A 6 49.58 68.89 25.03
CA TRP A 6 49.65 67.47 25.34
C TRP A 6 51.08 67.14 25.80
N THR A 7 51.19 66.63 27.02
CA THR A 7 52.46 66.16 27.53
C THR A 7 52.75 64.75 26.99
N PRO A 8 53.97 64.31 26.86
CA PRO A 8 54.34 62.99 26.32
C PRO A 8 53.72 61.81 27.08
N UNK A 9 53.23 61.94 28.01
CA UNK A 9 52.62 61.00 28.62
C UNK A 9 51.35 60.70 28.21
N THR A 10 50.76 61.72 28.06
CA THR A 10 49.43 61.56 27.56
C THR A 10 49.41 60.86 26.20
N TRP A 11 50.39 61.10 25.39
CA TRP A 11 50.52 60.44 24.10
C TRP A 11 50.79 58.93 24.22
N SER A 12 51.64 58.54 25.16
CA SER A 12 51.91 57.11 25.40
C SER A 12 50.69 56.36 25.95
N VAL A 13 49.87 57.00 26.78
CA VAL A 13 48.62 56.39 27.30
C VAL A 13 47.60 56.26 26.20
N VAL A 14 47.42 57.30 25.38
CA VAL A 14 46.47 57.29 24.24
C VAL A 14 46.89 56.23 23.20
N ALA A 15 48.19 56.15 22.86
CA ALA A 15 48.72 55.15 21.94
C ALA A 15 48.54 53.73 22.49
N GLY A 16 48.74 53.55 23.80
CA GLY A 16 48.50 52.27 24.50
C GLY A 16 47.02 51.87 24.49
N CYS A 17 46.11 52.82 24.73
CA CYS A 17 44.66 52.58 24.64
C CYS A 17 44.21 52.25 23.21
N ILE A 18 44.70 52.98 22.21
CA ILE A 18 44.39 52.69 20.79
C ILE A 18 44.94 51.30 20.42
N GLY A 19 46.16 50.99 20.80
CA GLY A 19 46.75 49.64 20.56
C GLY A 19 45.95 48.54 21.23
N GLY A 20 45.52 48.78 22.48
CA GLY A 20 44.67 47.84 23.21
C GLY A 20 43.32 47.58 22.56
N VAL A 21 42.63 48.68 22.15
CA VAL A 21 41.35 48.60 21.44
C VAL A 21 41.51 47.88 20.09
N LEU A 22 42.57 48.23 19.36
CA LEU A 22 42.88 47.61 18.08
C LEU A 22 43.17 46.11 18.25
N GLY A 23 43.91 45.75 19.30
CA GLY A 23 44.17 44.34 19.66
C GLY A 23 42.91 43.59 20.00
N ILE A 24 42.00 44.17 20.80
CA ILE A 24 40.69 43.55 21.11
C ILE A 24 39.83 43.37 19.88
N VAL A 25 39.82 44.34 18.97
CA VAL A 25 39.07 44.26 17.70
C VAL A 25 39.65 43.17 16.80
N ILE A 26 40.98 43.05 16.70
CA ILE A 26 41.64 42.01 15.91
C ILE A 26 41.32 40.63 16.49
N VAL A 27 41.38 40.44 17.81
CA VAL A 27 41.07 39.21 18.52
C VAL A 27 39.57 38.88 18.36
N GLY A 28 38.70 39.85 18.39
CA GLY A 28 37.26 39.70 18.17
C GLY A 28 36.91 39.24 16.74
N ILE A 29 37.57 39.84 15.76
CA ILE A 29 37.40 39.49 14.32
C ILE A 29 37.98 38.07 14.05
N ALA A 30 39.07 37.74 14.68
CA ALA A 30 39.76 36.45 14.53
C ALA A 30 39.33 35.43 15.60
N SER A 31 38.03 35.43 16.01
CA SER A 31 37.54 34.53 17.05
C SER A 31 37.96 33.08 16.80
N PRO A 32 38.77 32.50 17.70
CA PRO A 32 39.30 31.15 17.55
C PRO A 32 38.26 30.05 17.86
N ILE A 33 37.10 30.44 18.37
CA ILE A 33 36.06 29.52 18.77
C ILE A 33 35.00 29.43 17.65
N ARG A 34 34.76 28.21 17.18
CA ARG A 34 33.71 27.93 16.18
C ARG A 34 32.78 26.85 16.69
N ILE A 35 31.50 27.08 16.55
CA ILE A 35 30.45 26.12 16.88
C ILE A 35 29.98 25.46 15.57
N ILE A 36 30.04 24.14 15.57
CA ILE A 36 29.54 23.30 14.47
C ILE A 36 28.15 22.79 14.87
N SER A 37 27.17 23.05 14.02
CA SER A 37 25.77 22.65 14.25
C SER A 37 25.64 21.12 14.26
N PRO A 38 24.63 20.55 14.95
CA PRO A 38 24.40 19.10 14.97
C PRO A 38 24.14 18.47 13.59
N THR A 39 23.77 19.27 12.61
CA THR A 39 23.50 18.80 11.23
C THR A 39 24.73 18.80 10.34
N ASP A 40 25.82 19.47 10.77
CA ASP A 40 26.97 19.76 9.92
C ASP A 40 28.24 19.10 10.45
N ASN A 41 29.19 18.81 9.58
CA ASN A 41 30.57 18.53 9.94
C ASN A 41 31.46 19.64 9.38
N GLY A 42 32.51 19.96 10.11
CA GLY A 42 33.49 20.97 9.71
C GLY A 42 34.74 20.34 9.11
N VAL A 43 35.05 20.66 7.86
CA VAL A 43 36.29 20.24 7.22
C VAL A 43 37.32 21.35 7.44
N VAL A 44 38.36 21.09 8.23
CA VAL A 44 39.41 22.07 8.54
C VAL A 44 40.56 21.93 7.54
N THR A 45 40.91 23.05 6.95
CA THR A 45 42.15 23.19 6.18
C THR A 45 43.15 24.04 6.91
N ARG A 46 44.41 23.65 6.84
CA ARG A 46 45.55 24.43 7.38
C ARG A 46 46.46 24.80 6.22
N PHE A 47 46.58 26.07 5.93
CA PHE A 47 47.30 26.61 4.77
C PHE A 47 46.80 25.95 3.45
N GLY A 48 45.48 25.74 3.32
CA GLY A 48 44.87 25.14 2.15
C GLY A 48 44.88 23.62 2.08
N LYS A 49 45.68 22.93 2.93
CA LYS A 49 45.75 21.47 2.96
C LYS A 49 44.75 20.92 3.99
N TYR A 50 44.10 19.79 3.70
CA TYR A 50 43.23 19.08 4.65
C TYR A 50 44.02 18.74 5.94
N HIS A 51 43.44 19.02 7.08
CA HIS A 51 44.02 18.74 8.37
C HIS A 51 43.19 17.75 9.19
N ARG A 52 41.95 18.09 9.47
CA ARG A 52 41.01 17.22 10.22
C ARG A 52 39.57 17.52 9.91
N THR A 53 38.67 16.60 10.26
CA THR A 53 37.24 16.81 10.23
C THR A 53 36.68 16.97 11.62
N LEU A 54 35.91 18.03 11.86
CA LEU A 54 35.27 18.35 13.13
C LEU A 54 33.86 17.78 13.17
N GLU A 55 33.55 17.10 14.26
CA GLU A 55 32.20 16.66 14.60
C GLU A 55 31.38 17.85 15.14
N PRO A 56 30.06 17.71 15.30
CA PRO A 56 29.26 18.76 15.94
C PRO A 56 29.75 19.10 17.34
N GLY A 57 29.75 20.39 17.67
CA GLY A 57 30.20 20.86 18.99
C GLY A 57 31.04 22.10 18.92
N LEU A 58 31.71 22.41 20.05
CA LEU A 58 32.57 23.57 20.23
C LEU A 58 34.01 23.19 19.88
N HIS A 59 34.62 23.93 18.97
CA HIS A 59 35.99 23.67 18.52
C HIS A 59 36.85 24.93 18.55
N TYR A 60 38.13 24.74 18.90
CA TYR A 60 39.13 25.78 18.82
C TYR A 60 39.91 25.67 17.50
N LEU A 61 40.04 26.77 16.81
CA LEU A 61 40.73 26.90 15.52
C LEU A 61 41.86 27.95 15.65
N ILE A 62 42.92 27.75 14.92
CA ILE A 62 44.04 28.72 14.92
C ILE A 62 43.68 29.84 13.94
N PRO A 63 43.46 31.07 14.41
CA PRO A 63 43.10 32.18 13.52
C PRO A 63 44.18 32.41 12.44
N PHE A 64 43.75 32.80 11.29
CA PHE A 64 44.56 33.10 10.06
C PHE A 64 45.24 31.89 9.43
N VAL A 65 45.34 30.73 10.13
CA VAL A 65 46.03 29.52 9.68
C VAL A 65 45.01 28.44 9.26
N GLU A 66 43.90 28.32 10.00
CA GLU A 66 42.88 27.30 9.79
C GLU A 66 41.59 27.91 9.28
N TRP A 67 41.02 27.28 8.23
CA TRP A 67 39.72 27.60 7.66
C TRP A 67 38.80 26.40 7.80
N VAL A 68 37.49 26.63 7.98
CA VAL A 68 36.49 25.59 8.16
C VAL A 68 35.44 25.71 7.07
N TYR A 69 35.24 24.59 6.36
CA TYR A 69 34.11 24.40 5.43
C TYR A 69 33.03 23.59 6.14
N LYS A 70 31.86 24.18 6.35
CA LYS A 70 30.71 23.50 6.94
C LYS A 70 30.01 22.68 5.86
N VAL A 71 29.82 21.38 6.12
CA VAL A 71 29.21 20.42 5.19
C VAL A 71 28.02 19.77 5.88
N PRO A 72 26.80 19.90 5.35
CA PRO A 72 25.61 19.32 5.97
C PRO A 72 25.53 17.80 5.71
N VAL A 73 25.98 16.99 6.65
CA VAL A 73 26.05 15.52 6.51
C VAL A 73 24.73 14.84 6.89
N THR A 74 24.00 15.39 7.86
CA THR A 74 22.74 14.81 8.32
C THR A 74 21.58 15.16 7.41
N LYS A 75 21.64 16.29 6.75
CA LYS A 75 20.57 16.82 5.91
C LYS A 75 20.48 16.05 4.58
N VAL A 76 19.31 15.51 4.28
CA VAL A 76 19.03 14.92 2.96
C VAL A 76 18.85 16.05 1.95
N GLN A 77 19.69 16.03 0.92
CA GLN A 77 19.60 16.94 -0.22
C GLN A 77 18.66 16.36 -1.27
N LYS A 78 18.00 17.22 -2.03
CA LYS A 78 17.00 16.84 -3.03
C LYS A 78 17.31 17.56 -4.35
N GLU A 79 17.41 16.79 -5.43
CA GLU A 79 17.53 17.32 -6.80
C GLU A 79 16.31 16.89 -7.60
N GLU A 80 15.69 17.86 -8.25
CA GLU A 80 14.49 17.69 -9.05
C GLU A 80 14.83 17.78 -10.54
N PHE A 81 14.19 16.93 -11.35
CA PHE A 81 14.40 16.84 -12.80
C PHE A 81 13.06 16.86 -13.52
N GLY A 82 12.98 17.67 -14.57
CA GLY A 82 11.78 17.89 -15.36
C GLY A 82 10.82 18.92 -14.77
N PHE A 83 10.96 19.21 -13.49
CA PHE A 83 10.16 20.20 -12.79
C PHE A 83 10.98 20.94 -11.74
N ARG A 84 10.45 22.05 -11.25
CA ARG A 84 11.06 22.79 -10.13
C ARG A 84 9.97 23.21 -9.17
N THR A 85 10.21 22.93 -7.89
CA THR A 85 9.34 23.41 -6.82
C THR A 85 9.81 24.79 -6.36
N SER A 86 9.08 25.82 -6.73
CA SER A 86 9.36 27.18 -6.24
C SER A 86 8.69 27.38 -4.89
N LYS A 87 9.50 27.60 -3.86
CA LYS A 87 9.03 27.99 -2.53
C LYS A 87 8.79 29.49 -2.49
N SER A 88 7.68 29.94 -3.02
CA SER A 88 7.20 31.30 -2.77
C SER A 88 6.32 31.27 -1.52
N SER A 89 6.47 32.21 -0.65
CA SER A 89 6.20 32.22 0.79
C SER A 89 4.89 31.63 1.36
N GLU A 90 3.93 31.19 0.56
CA GLU A 90 2.69 30.56 1.06
C GLU A 90 2.09 29.46 0.17
N GLN A 91 2.54 29.31 -1.06
CA GLN A 91 2.06 28.27 -1.98
C GLN A 91 3.21 27.69 -2.78
N SER A 92 3.30 26.36 -2.78
CA SER A 92 4.23 25.65 -3.66
C SER A 92 3.70 25.70 -5.09
N HIS A 93 4.29 26.55 -5.92
CA HIS A 93 4.02 26.54 -7.35
C HIS A 93 4.94 25.53 -8.04
N TYR A 94 4.35 24.55 -8.68
CA TYR A 94 5.05 23.65 -9.59
C TYR A 94 5.23 24.37 -10.92
N VAL A 95 6.45 24.64 -11.27
CA VAL A 95 6.78 25.09 -12.62
C VAL A 95 7.09 23.84 -13.43
N ASN A 96 6.07 23.34 -14.12
CA ASN A 96 6.25 22.30 -15.12
C ASN A 96 6.78 22.95 -16.39
N ASN A 97 7.59 22.21 -17.10
CA ASN A 97 8.10 22.51 -18.42
C ASN A 97 9.57 22.93 -18.48
N ILE A 98 10.42 22.03 -17.98
CA ILE A 98 11.82 22.02 -18.39
C ILE A 98 11.98 20.79 -19.30
N SER A 99 11.26 20.82 -20.39
CA SER A 99 11.11 19.69 -21.33
C SER A 99 12.44 19.15 -21.86
N HIS A 100 13.46 19.99 -21.98
CA HIS A 100 14.79 19.51 -22.40
C HIS A 100 15.52 18.65 -21.36
N GLU A 101 15.03 18.62 -20.10
CA GLU A 101 15.58 17.73 -19.05
C GLU A 101 14.80 16.43 -18.92
N SER A 102 13.52 16.42 -19.26
CA SER A 102 12.58 15.32 -18.97
C SER A 102 12.25 14.45 -20.19
N LEU A 103 12.40 14.98 -21.41
CA LEU A 103 12.10 14.21 -22.63
C LEU A 103 13.20 13.18 -22.89
N MET A 104 12.78 11.93 -23.01
CA MET A 104 13.67 10.77 -23.22
C MET A 104 13.10 9.86 -24.28
N LEU A 105 13.99 9.08 -24.93
CA LEU A 105 13.62 8.05 -25.88
C LEU A 105 13.63 6.69 -25.18
N THR A 106 12.57 5.94 -25.34
CA THR A 106 12.43 4.58 -24.79
C THR A 106 13.00 3.54 -25.77
N GLY A 107 13.17 2.30 -25.32
CA GLY A 107 13.71 1.20 -26.13
C GLY A 107 12.82 0.81 -27.31
N ASP A 108 11.53 1.11 -27.23
CA ASP A 108 10.56 0.90 -28.32
C ASP A 108 10.37 2.16 -29.20
N LEU A 109 11.34 3.08 -29.15
CA LEU A 109 11.44 4.29 -29.97
C LEU A 109 10.29 5.29 -29.75
N ASN A 110 9.68 5.25 -28.60
CA ASN A 110 8.68 6.25 -28.20
C ASN A 110 9.35 7.38 -27.41
N ILE A 111 8.80 8.57 -27.52
CA ILE A 111 9.21 9.71 -26.68
C ILE A 111 8.35 9.70 -25.40
N VAL A 112 9.02 9.87 -24.26
CA VAL A 112 8.36 9.93 -22.95
C VAL A 112 8.86 11.13 -22.17
N ASP A 113 7.96 11.78 -21.47
CA ASP A 113 8.29 12.83 -20.51
C ASP A 113 8.40 12.20 -19.13
N VAL A 114 9.61 12.21 -18.56
CA VAL A 114 9.91 11.58 -17.27
C VAL A 114 10.35 12.62 -16.27
N GLU A 115 9.63 12.73 -15.18
CA GLU A 115 9.99 13.57 -14.04
C GLU A 115 10.48 12.70 -12.90
N TRP A 116 11.60 13.07 -12.29
CA TRP A 116 12.11 12.29 -11.15
C TRP A 116 12.82 13.17 -10.13
N VAL A 117 12.99 12.58 -8.94
CA VAL A 117 13.66 13.22 -7.79
C VAL A 117 14.74 12.30 -7.29
N VAL A 118 15.93 12.84 -7.07
CA VAL A 118 17.02 12.14 -6.43
C VAL A 118 17.22 12.73 -5.04
N GLN A 119 17.21 11.86 -4.03
CA GLN A 119 17.53 12.21 -2.66
C GLN A 119 18.89 11.63 -2.30
N TYR A 120 19.79 12.46 -1.80
CA TYR A 120 21.14 12.05 -1.42
C TYR A 120 21.59 12.74 -0.16
N ARG A 121 22.59 12.16 0.49
CA ARG A 121 23.26 12.78 1.63
C ARG A 121 24.77 12.70 1.47
N ILE A 122 25.47 13.61 2.11
CA ILE A 122 26.94 13.64 2.11
C ILE A 122 27.43 12.71 3.21
N VAL A 123 28.23 11.72 2.83
CA VAL A 123 28.77 10.70 3.77
C VAL A 123 30.23 11.00 4.11
N ASP A 124 31.00 11.46 3.13
CA ASP A 124 32.39 11.84 3.33
C ASP A 124 32.57 13.34 3.05
N PRO A 125 32.58 14.17 4.12
CA PRO A 125 32.78 15.61 3.98
C PRO A 125 34.11 16.01 3.34
N ARG A 126 35.16 15.21 3.56
CA ARG A 126 36.50 15.46 2.97
C ARG A 126 36.45 15.30 1.46
N ALA A 127 35.93 14.17 0.99
CA ALA A 127 35.79 13.91 -0.44
C ALA A 127 34.90 14.95 -1.12
N TRP A 128 33.80 15.33 -0.45
CA TRP A 128 32.87 16.36 -0.91
C TRP A 128 33.56 17.71 -1.15
N VAL A 129 34.47 18.13 -0.28
CA VAL A 129 35.13 19.44 -0.35
C VAL A 129 36.27 19.44 -1.37
N PHE A 130 37.03 18.33 -1.49
CA PHE A 130 38.31 18.36 -2.22
C PHE A 130 38.29 17.69 -3.58
N ASN A 131 37.40 16.71 -3.83
CA ASN A 131 37.50 15.92 -5.06
C ASN A 131 36.83 16.59 -6.26
N VAL A 132 35.81 17.43 -6.03
CA VAL A 132 35.11 18.13 -7.10
C VAL A 132 34.92 19.59 -6.70
N GLU A 133 35.09 20.50 -7.65
CA GLU A 133 34.91 21.94 -7.43
C GLU A 133 33.51 22.25 -6.94
N SER A 134 33.39 23.21 -6.02
CA SER A 134 32.14 23.52 -5.30
C SER A 134 30.97 23.86 -6.23
N GLN A 135 31.24 24.53 -7.34
CA GLN A 135 30.21 24.92 -8.31
C GLN A 135 29.72 23.74 -9.14
N GLU A 136 30.55 22.73 -9.35
CA GLU A 136 30.27 21.58 -10.23
C GLU A 136 29.70 20.36 -9.50
N ARG A 137 29.74 20.33 -8.16
CA ARG A 137 29.30 19.17 -7.37
C ARG A 137 27.83 18.80 -7.66
N ARG A 138 26.95 19.78 -7.64
CA ARG A 138 25.52 19.57 -7.95
C ARG A 138 25.32 19.17 -9.40
N GLN A 139 26.03 19.82 -10.30
CA GLN A 139 25.93 19.51 -11.74
C GLN A 139 26.41 18.07 -12.02
N THR A 140 27.49 17.64 -11.38
CA THR A 140 27.97 16.25 -11.49
C THR A 140 26.91 15.24 -11.07
N ILE A 141 26.22 15.47 -9.95
CA ILE A 141 25.12 14.60 -9.49
C ILE A 141 23.98 14.60 -10.51
N ARG A 142 23.65 15.76 -11.05
CA ARG A 142 22.59 15.92 -12.07
C ARG A 142 22.93 15.17 -13.34
N ASP A 143 24.16 15.29 -13.83
CA ASP A 143 24.62 14.65 -15.06
C ASP A 143 24.66 13.14 -14.92
N ILE A 144 25.16 12.62 -13.78
CA ILE A 144 25.14 11.19 -13.47
C ILE A 144 23.70 10.67 -13.40
N SER A 145 22.81 11.42 -12.74
CA SER A 145 21.40 11.04 -12.65
C SER A 145 20.75 10.94 -14.03
N LYS A 146 20.94 11.96 -14.85
CA LYS A 146 20.43 11.98 -16.24
C LYS A 146 20.96 10.79 -17.04
N ALA A 147 22.27 10.55 -16.99
CA ALA A 147 22.89 9.46 -17.73
C ALA A 147 22.34 8.08 -17.32
N VAL A 148 22.20 7.86 -16.00
CA VAL A 148 21.69 6.59 -15.44
C VAL A 148 20.22 6.39 -15.78
N VAL A 149 19.39 7.39 -15.55
CA VAL A 149 17.93 7.30 -15.80
C VAL A 149 17.69 7.11 -17.30
N ASN A 150 18.38 7.90 -18.14
CA ASN A 150 18.28 7.79 -19.60
C ASN A 150 18.68 6.39 -20.12
N SER A 151 19.76 5.82 -19.57
CA SER A 151 20.20 4.46 -19.92
C SER A 151 19.15 3.42 -19.53
N LEU A 152 18.55 3.53 -18.35
CA LEU A 152 17.57 2.56 -17.85
C LEU A 152 16.24 2.64 -18.61
N ILE A 153 15.83 3.85 -19.00
CA ILE A 153 14.62 4.09 -19.78
C ILE A 153 14.81 3.66 -21.23
N GLY A 154 15.97 3.95 -21.82
CA GLY A 154 16.28 3.58 -23.20
C GLY A 154 16.35 2.08 -23.48
N ASP A 155 16.44 1.26 -22.45
CA ASP A 155 16.45 -0.21 -22.58
C ASP A 155 15.05 -0.84 -22.46
N ARG A 156 13.97 -0.04 -22.25
CA ARG A 156 12.64 -0.55 -21.89
C ARG A 156 11.54 0.04 -22.75
N ALA A 157 10.43 -0.71 -22.86
CA ALA A 157 9.22 -0.22 -23.51
C ALA A 157 8.46 0.76 -22.60
N ILE A 158 7.78 1.73 -23.20
CA ILE A 158 7.08 2.78 -22.47
C ILE A 158 6.04 2.22 -21.48
N LEU A 159 5.30 1.19 -21.86
CA LEU A 159 4.27 0.56 -21.00
C LEU A 159 4.88 -0.10 -19.77
N ASP A 160 6.07 -0.67 -19.88
CA ASP A 160 6.78 -1.28 -18.75
C ASP A 160 7.24 -0.21 -17.76
N ILE A 161 7.73 0.92 -18.28
CA ILE A 161 8.19 2.07 -17.47
C ILE A 161 7.02 2.71 -16.71
N MET A 162 5.87 2.84 -17.37
CA MET A 162 4.65 3.42 -16.76
C MET A 162 4.04 2.49 -15.71
N GLY A 163 4.26 1.20 -15.81
CA GLY A 163 3.62 0.16 -15.02
C GLY A 163 4.54 -0.70 -14.16
N PRO A 164 4.72 -1.97 -14.53
CA PRO A 164 5.28 -2.97 -13.62
C PRO A 164 6.75 -2.78 -13.27
N GLU A 165 7.57 -2.21 -14.17
CA GLU A 165 9.01 -2.08 -13.93
C GLU A 165 9.43 -0.78 -13.25
N ARG A 166 8.50 0.13 -12.97
CA ARG A 166 8.77 1.44 -12.36
C ARG A 166 9.62 1.32 -11.07
N SER A 167 9.25 0.43 -10.18
CA SER A 167 9.98 0.22 -8.91
C SER A 167 11.37 -0.40 -9.14
N ALA A 168 11.50 -1.30 -10.09
CA ALA A 168 12.78 -1.90 -10.45
C ALA A 168 13.74 -0.85 -11.03
N ILE A 169 13.24 0.06 -11.87
CA ILE A 169 14.02 1.17 -12.44
C ILE A 169 14.54 2.07 -11.32
N GLN A 170 13.68 2.46 -10.37
CA GLN A 170 14.07 3.31 -9.23
C GLN A 170 15.20 2.66 -8.41
N MET A 171 15.09 1.37 -8.14
CA MET A 171 16.07 0.62 -7.37
C MET A 171 17.41 0.51 -8.13
N ARG A 172 17.37 0.12 -9.41
CA ARG A 172 18.57 0.04 -10.25
C ARG A 172 19.23 1.41 -10.44
N ALA A 173 18.45 2.47 -10.63
CA ALA A 173 18.97 3.83 -10.76
C ALA A 173 19.76 4.23 -9.50
N LYS A 174 19.20 4.00 -8.32
CA LYS A 174 19.90 4.24 -7.05
C LYS A 174 21.24 3.49 -6.99
N ASP A 175 21.24 2.19 -7.31
CA ASP A 175 22.44 1.36 -7.23
C ASP A 175 23.51 1.79 -8.24
N MET A 176 23.12 2.03 -9.49
CA MET A 176 24.03 2.51 -10.55
C MET A 176 24.60 3.88 -10.21
N MET A 177 23.79 4.81 -9.72
CA MET A 177 24.25 6.13 -9.28
C MET A 177 25.28 6.00 -8.15
N ASN A 178 25.02 5.16 -7.16
CA ASN A 178 25.95 4.96 -6.03
C ASN A 178 27.30 4.38 -6.50
N VAL A 179 27.29 3.44 -7.46
CA VAL A 179 28.52 2.90 -8.05
C VAL A 179 29.33 4.00 -8.76
N LEU A 180 28.66 4.82 -9.58
CA LEU A 180 29.32 5.90 -10.34
C LEU A 180 29.84 7.01 -9.42
N LEU A 181 29.03 7.44 -8.45
CA LEU A 181 29.42 8.47 -7.49
C LEU A 181 30.59 8.03 -6.60
N LYS A 182 30.63 6.74 -6.25
CA LYS A 182 31.75 6.15 -5.52
C LYS A 182 33.03 6.12 -6.39
N ARG A 183 32.90 5.79 -7.67
CA ARG A 183 34.03 5.77 -8.63
C ARG A 183 34.65 7.16 -8.81
N ILE A 184 33.83 8.19 -8.87
CA ILE A 184 34.26 9.60 -8.96
C ILE A 184 34.84 10.07 -7.60
N GLY A 185 34.43 9.44 -6.50
CA GLY A 185 34.86 9.80 -5.17
C GLY A 185 34.23 11.09 -4.66
N LEU A 186 32.97 11.36 -5.01
CA LEU A 186 32.28 12.61 -4.62
C LEU A 186 31.91 12.65 -3.13
N GLY A 187 31.89 11.49 -2.44
CA GLY A 187 31.60 11.42 -1.00
C GLY A 187 30.13 11.53 -0.67
N VAL A 188 29.24 11.20 -1.63
CA VAL A 188 27.78 11.24 -1.44
C VAL A 188 27.18 9.84 -1.59
N LEU A 189 26.03 9.64 -0.95
CA LEU A 189 25.26 8.41 -1.02
C LEU A 189 23.82 8.77 -1.44
N VAL A 190 23.37 8.19 -2.54
CA VAL A 190 21.97 8.31 -2.99
C VAL A 190 21.11 7.42 -2.10
N SER A 191 20.17 8.02 -1.40
CA SER A 191 19.23 7.33 -0.52
C SER A 191 18.03 6.76 -1.30
N SER A 192 17.49 7.56 -2.24
CA SER A 192 16.40 7.12 -3.10
C SER A 192 16.40 7.86 -4.43
N VAL A 193 15.91 7.19 -5.44
CA VAL A 193 15.53 7.78 -6.73
C VAL A 193 14.04 7.50 -6.89
N GLN A 194 13.24 8.51 -7.17
CA GLN A 194 11.78 8.40 -7.28
C GLN A 194 11.31 9.00 -8.59
N LEU A 195 10.70 8.20 -9.44
CA LEU A 195 10.00 8.68 -10.62
C LEU A 195 8.69 9.30 -10.15
N GLN A 196 8.47 10.58 -10.47
CA GLN A 196 7.26 11.32 -10.06
C GLN A 196 6.17 11.19 -11.11
N ASN A 197 6.52 11.46 -12.34
CA ASN A 197 5.60 11.42 -13.45
C ASN A 197 6.28 10.76 -14.65
N VAL A 198 5.54 9.93 -15.36
CA VAL A 198 6.00 9.28 -16.61
C VAL A 198 4.80 9.29 -17.54
N VAL A 199 4.83 10.18 -18.51
CA VAL A 199 3.71 10.38 -19.44
C VAL A 199 4.20 10.46 -20.87
N PRO A 200 3.45 9.93 -21.84
CA PRO A 200 3.75 10.18 -23.24
C PRO A 200 3.43 11.65 -23.59
N PRO A 201 3.95 12.17 -24.70
CA PRO A 201 3.59 13.51 -25.17
C PRO A 201 2.08 13.66 -25.33
N GLN A 202 1.57 14.87 -25.08
CA GLN A 202 0.13 15.16 -25.04
C GLN A 202 -0.61 14.69 -26.30
N GLU A 203 0.04 14.76 -27.45
CA GLU A 203 -0.56 14.40 -28.75
C GLU A 203 -0.94 12.93 -28.87
N VAL A 204 -0.26 12.05 -28.13
CA VAL A 204 -0.50 10.59 -28.19
C VAL A 204 -1.01 10.02 -26.87
N GLN A 205 -1.16 10.83 -25.86
CA GLN A 205 -1.53 10.40 -24.50
C GLN A 205 -2.84 9.62 -24.49
N GLN A 206 -3.85 10.12 -25.22
CA GLN A 206 -5.16 9.48 -25.28
C GLN A 206 -5.08 8.04 -25.84
N ALA A 207 -4.29 7.85 -26.90
CA ALA A 207 -4.11 6.53 -27.49
C ALA A 207 -3.44 5.54 -26.50
N PHE A 208 -2.48 6.01 -25.70
CA PHE A 208 -1.86 5.18 -24.66
C PHE A 208 -2.83 4.87 -23.52
N GLU A 209 -3.69 5.82 -23.15
CA GLU A 209 -4.73 5.60 -22.15
C GLU A 209 -5.73 4.53 -22.63
N ASP A 210 -6.13 4.58 -23.88
CA ASP A 210 -7.04 3.57 -24.49
C ASP A 210 -6.41 2.17 -24.45
N VAL A 211 -5.11 2.04 -24.73
CA VAL A 211 -4.40 0.76 -24.63
C VAL A 211 -4.38 0.26 -23.17
N ASN A 212 -4.11 1.14 -22.22
CA ASN A 212 -4.11 0.77 -20.80
C ASN A 212 -5.51 0.32 -20.34
N ILE A 213 -6.55 1.02 -20.75
CA ILE A 213 -7.94 0.65 -20.46
C ILE A 213 -8.25 -0.74 -21.04
N ALA A 214 -7.85 -0.98 -22.29
CA ALA A 214 -8.06 -2.28 -22.93
C ALA A 214 -7.35 -3.43 -22.22
N ILE A 215 -6.11 -3.19 -21.74
CA ILE A 215 -5.36 -4.18 -20.95
C ILE A 215 -6.07 -4.44 -19.60
N GLN A 216 -6.54 -3.40 -18.94
CA GLN A 216 -7.27 -3.54 -17.68
C GLN A 216 -8.59 -4.29 -17.87
N ASP A 217 -9.33 -3.98 -18.93
CA ASP A 217 -10.57 -4.68 -19.29
C ASP A 217 -10.31 -6.16 -19.59
N MET A 218 -9.27 -6.47 -20.33
CA MET A 218 -8.85 -7.86 -20.60
C MET A 218 -8.60 -8.60 -19.28
N ASN A 219 -7.82 -8.01 -18.35
CA ASN A 219 -7.54 -8.62 -17.06
C ASN A 219 -8.80 -8.77 -16.21
N ARG A 220 -9.70 -7.79 -16.24
CA ARG A 220 -10.99 -7.84 -15.54
C ARG A 220 -11.82 -9.02 -16.06
N LEU A 221 -11.96 -9.15 -17.37
CA LEU A 221 -12.73 -10.23 -17.99
C LEU A 221 -12.14 -11.62 -17.68
N ILE A 222 -10.80 -11.74 -17.68
CA ILE A 222 -10.12 -12.98 -17.28
C ILE A 222 -10.44 -13.31 -15.82
N ASN A 223 -10.40 -12.34 -14.93
CA ASN A 223 -10.67 -12.55 -13.51
C ASN A 223 -12.16 -12.88 -13.26
N GLU A 224 -13.08 -12.21 -13.95
CA GLU A 224 -14.52 -12.52 -13.90
C GLU A 224 -14.78 -13.95 -14.41
N GLY A 225 -14.11 -14.35 -15.48
CA GLY A 225 -14.19 -15.73 -16.00
C GLY A 225 -13.70 -16.75 -14.98
N LYS A 226 -12.56 -16.50 -14.34
CA LYS A 226 -12.02 -17.35 -13.27
C LYS A 226 -12.95 -17.40 -12.06
N GLU A 227 -13.50 -16.27 -11.66
CA GLU A 227 -14.47 -16.20 -10.56
C GLU A 227 -15.71 -17.05 -10.87
N SER A 228 -16.29 -16.88 -12.07
CA SER A 228 -17.44 -17.64 -12.51
C SER A 228 -17.14 -19.15 -12.54
N TYR A 229 -16.00 -19.53 -13.07
CA TYR A 229 -15.55 -20.93 -13.07
C TYR A 229 -15.44 -21.50 -11.66
N ASN A 230 -14.78 -20.77 -10.78
CA ASN A 230 -14.55 -21.21 -9.37
C ASN A 230 -15.86 -21.24 -8.56
N ARG A 231 -16.89 -20.51 -8.95
CA ARG A 231 -18.20 -20.51 -8.30
C ARG A 231 -19.09 -21.63 -8.85
N GLU A 232 -19.24 -21.72 -10.17
CA GLU A 232 -20.23 -22.60 -10.79
C GLU A 232 -19.81 -24.07 -10.77
N ILE A 233 -18.57 -24.40 -11.03
CA ILE A 233 -18.12 -25.81 -11.08
C ILE A 233 -18.23 -26.49 -9.71
N PRO A 234 -17.71 -25.93 -8.59
CA PRO A 234 -17.90 -26.56 -7.30
C PRO A 234 -19.36 -26.61 -6.86
N LYS A 235 -20.14 -25.59 -7.18
CA LYS A 235 -21.59 -25.58 -6.89
C LYS A 235 -22.30 -26.73 -7.62
N ALA A 236 -22.08 -26.88 -8.92
CA ALA A 236 -22.69 -27.94 -9.72
C ALA A 236 -22.29 -29.34 -9.21
N ARG A 237 -21.01 -29.50 -8.81
CA ARG A 237 -20.53 -30.75 -8.18
C ARG A 237 -21.23 -31.00 -6.85
N GLY A 238 -21.33 -29.98 -6.01
CA GLY A 238 -22.02 -30.07 -4.72
C GLY A 238 -23.50 -30.43 -4.88
N ASP A 239 -24.18 -29.83 -5.83
CA ASP A 239 -25.58 -30.13 -6.12
C ASP A 239 -25.77 -31.58 -6.63
N ALA A 240 -24.87 -32.06 -7.48
CA ALA A 240 -24.87 -33.44 -7.96
C ALA A 240 -24.63 -34.43 -6.81
N ASP A 241 -23.63 -34.19 -5.97
CA ASP A 241 -23.33 -35.01 -4.81
C ASP A 241 -24.50 -35.03 -3.83
N LYS A 242 -25.13 -33.89 -3.58
CA LYS A 242 -26.33 -33.80 -2.74
C LYS A 242 -27.45 -34.66 -3.28
N LEU A 243 -27.75 -34.59 -4.58
CA LEU A 243 -28.79 -35.40 -5.21
C LEU A 243 -28.50 -36.91 -5.07
N ILE A 244 -27.24 -37.33 -5.25
CA ILE A 244 -26.82 -38.71 -5.08
C ILE A 244 -27.02 -39.14 -3.63
N GLN A 245 -26.61 -38.34 -2.65
CA GLN A 245 -26.77 -38.67 -1.22
C GLN A 245 -28.25 -38.74 -0.81
N GLU A 246 -29.08 -37.83 -1.33
CA GLU A 246 -30.53 -37.87 -1.08
C GLU A 246 -31.16 -39.14 -1.64
N ALA A 247 -30.79 -39.54 -2.86
CA ALA A 247 -31.27 -40.77 -3.48
C ALA A 247 -30.83 -42.04 -2.70
N MET A 248 -29.57 -42.07 -2.25
CA MET A 248 -29.06 -43.16 -1.40
C MET A 248 -29.78 -43.18 -0.06
N GLY A 249 -30.00 -42.03 0.54
CA GLY A 249 -30.76 -41.92 1.79
C GLY A 249 -32.18 -42.47 1.65
N TYR A 250 -32.86 -42.05 0.58
CA TYR A 250 -34.21 -42.54 0.27
C TYR A 250 -34.24 -44.08 0.04
N ALA A 251 -33.28 -44.60 -0.72
CA ALA A 251 -33.19 -46.06 -0.95
C ALA A 251 -33.00 -46.82 0.35
N ASN A 252 -32.09 -46.36 1.21
CA ASN A 252 -31.84 -46.98 2.51
C ASN A 252 -33.07 -46.88 3.43
N GLU A 253 -33.74 -45.75 3.47
CA GLU A 253 -34.98 -45.56 4.24
C GLU A 253 -36.04 -46.56 3.76
N ARG A 254 -36.23 -46.68 2.45
CA ARG A 254 -37.22 -47.59 1.86
C ARG A 254 -36.94 -49.03 2.24
N VAL A 255 -35.70 -49.49 2.14
CA VAL A 255 -35.29 -50.85 2.51
C VAL A 255 -35.47 -51.09 4.00
N ASN A 256 -35.03 -50.15 4.84
CA ASN A 256 -35.13 -50.25 6.27
C ASN A 256 -36.60 -50.26 6.76
N ARG A 257 -37.44 -49.43 6.14
CA ARG A 257 -38.89 -49.41 6.42
C ARG A 257 -39.52 -50.78 6.06
N ALA A 258 -39.22 -51.32 4.88
CA ALA A 258 -39.72 -52.66 4.48
C ALA A 258 -39.27 -53.76 5.43
N LYS A 259 -37.99 -53.73 5.84
CA LYS A 259 -37.46 -54.69 6.84
C LYS A 259 -38.18 -54.54 8.20
N GLY A 260 -38.43 -53.29 8.62
CA GLY A 260 -39.17 -52.99 9.84
C GLY A 260 -40.60 -53.50 9.78
N ASP A 261 -41.29 -53.30 8.68
CA ASP A 261 -42.66 -53.76 8.45
C ASP A 261 -42.74 -55.30 8.49
N VAL A 262 -41.77 -55.99 7.86
CA VAL A 262 -41.68 -57.47 7.89
C VAL A 262 -41.45 -57.95 9.32
N ALA A 263 -40.47 -57.40 10.03
CA ALA A 263 -40.17 -57.81 11.42
C ALA A 263 -41.36 -57.55 12.34
N ARG A 264 -42.07 -56.42 12.15
CA ARG A 264 -43.31 -56.13 12.88
C ARG A 264 -44.40 -57.15 12.57
N PHE A 265 -44.60 -57.50 11.28
CA PHE A 265 -45.55 -58.51 10.89
C PHE A 265 -45.25 -59.83 11.50
N ASP A 266 -44.01 -60.31 11.42
CA ASP A 266 -43.56 -61.60 11.99
C ASP A 266 -43.83 -61.67 13.54
N SER A 267 -43.54 -60.54 14.23
CA SER A 267 -43.78 -60.45 15.68
C SER A 267 -45.29 -60.57 16.01
N ILE A 268 -46.10 -59.84 15.24
CA ILE A 268 -47.57 -59.84 15.39
C ILE A 268 -48.10 -61.25 15.05
N TYR A 269 -47.61 -61.86 13.98
CA TYR A 269 -48.02 -63.19 13.56
C TYR A 269 -47.69 -64.26 14.59
N ALA A 270 -46.50 -64.18 15.19
CA ALA A 270 -46.12 -65.11 16.28
C ALA A 270 -47.06 -64.99 17.46
N GLU A 271 -47.52 -63.79 17.83
CA GLU A 271 -48.50 -63.63 18.92
C GLU A 271 -49.93 -64.02 18.48
N TYR A 272 -50.27 -63.78 17.21
CA TYR A 272 -51.56 -64.19 16.65
C TYR A 272 -51.73 -65.71 16.71
N VAL A 273 -50.71 -66.46 16.35
CA VAL A 273 -50.75 -67.95 16.40
C VAL A 273 -51.06 -68.47 17.83
N LYS A 274 -50.58 -67.79 18.87
CA LYS A 274 -50.82 -68.12 20.27
C LYS A 274 -52.26 -67.85 20.76
N ALA A 275 -52.83 -66.69 20.33
CA ALA A 275 -54.15 -66.25 20.78
C ALA A 275 -54.87 -65.39 19.68
N PRO A 276 -55.50 -66.09 18.71
CA PRO A 276 -56.01 -65.39 17.50
C PRO A 276 -57.11 -64.37 17.79
N HIS A 277 -58.04 -64.66 18.66
CA HIS A 277 -59.17 -63.77 18.95
C HIS A 277 -58.77 -62.52 19.69
N VAL A 278 -57.93 -62.62 20.67
CA VAL A 278 -57.45 -61.49 21.47
C VAL A 278 -56.58 -60.55 20.63
N THR A 279 -55.66 -61.13 19.81
CA THR A 279 -54.77 -60.36 18.95
C THR A 279 -55.52 -59.57 17.85
N LYS A 280 -56.55 -60.23 17.27
CA LYS A 280 -57.40 -59.59 16.26
C LYS A 280 -58.19 -58.38 16.85
N THR A 281 -58.78 -58.60 18.04
CA THR A 281 -59.52 -57.49 18.70
C THR A 281 -58.60 -56.35 19.09
N ARG A 282 -57.41 -56.64 19.59
CA ARG A 282 -56.42 -55.65 19.95
C ARG A 282 -55.97 -54.81 18.70
N LEU A 283 -55.60 -55.47 17.58
CA LEU A 283 -55.19 -54.82 16.37
C LEU A 283 -56.33 -53.95 15.78
N TYR A 284 -57.58 -54.44 15.87
CA TYR A 284 -58.73 -53.64 15.44
C TYR A 284 -58.85 -52.31 16.26
N LEU A 285 -58.76 -52.47 17.59
CA LEU A 285 -58.90 -51.31 18.50
C LEU A 285 -57.73 -50.31 18.31
N GLU A 286 -56.48 -50.82 18.16
CA GLU A 286 -55.29 -49.99 17.88
C GLU A 286 -55.43 -49.25 16.54
N GLY A 287 -55.91 -49.92 15.50
CA GLY A 287 -56.16 -49.29 14.17
C GLY A 287 -57.25 -48.24 14.22
N LEU A 288 -58.32 -48.53 14.95
CA LEU A 288 -59.39 -47.59 15.15
C LEU A 288 -58.93 -46.33 15.92
N GLY A 289 -58.17 -46.58 17.00
CA GLY A 289 -57.54 -45.51 17.81
C GLY A 289 -56.66 -44.59 16.96
N ALA A 290 -55.79 -45.15 16.14
CA ALA A 290 -54.90 -44.39 15.24
C ALA A 290 -55.62 -43.55 14.20
N ILE A 291 -56.79 -44.03 13.74
CA ILE A 291 -57.65 -43.29 12.80
C ILE A 291 -58.31 -42.11 13.55
N LEU A 292 -58.90 -42.40 14.73
CA LEU A 292 -59.58 -41.38 15.55
C LEU A 292 -58.63 -40.27 16.03
N GLU A 293 -57.39 -40.61 16.37
CA GLU A 293 -56.34 -39.66 16.81
C GLU A 293 -56.00 -38.64 15.70
N LYS A 294 -56.03 -39.08 14.43
CA LYS A 294 -55.70 -38.21 13.28
C LYS A 294 -56.92 -37.38 12.81
N THR A 295 -58.10 -37.57 13.41
CA THR A 295 -59.30 -36.93 12.98
C THR A 295 -59.70 -35.85 13.99
N GLU A 296 -59.60 -34.58 13.63
CA GLU A 296 -59.91 -33.45 14.57
C GLU A 296 -61.38 -33.37 14.99
N ASN A 297 -62.29 -33.97 14.21
CA ASN A 297 -63.73 -33.91 14.51
C ASN A 297 -64.39 -35.26 14.18
N VAL A 298 -64.66 -36.01 15.21
CA VAL A 298 -65.37 -37.32 15.05
C VAL A 298 -66.77 -37.15 15.56
N LEU A 299 -67.74 -37.37 14.68
CA LEU A 299 -69.18 -37.41 15.05
C LEU A 299 -69.64 -38.88 15.04
N LEU A 300 -69.85 -39.40 16.26
CA LEU A 300 -70.41 -40.76 16.45
C LEU A 300 -71.92 -40.70 16.39
N ILE A 301 -72.49 -41.28 15.38
CA ILE A 301 -73.96 -41.30 15.22
C ILE A 301 -74.43 -42.77 15.35
N ASP A 302 -75.38 -43.00 16.27
CA ASP A 302 -76.01 -44.29 16.42
C ASP A 302 -76.84 -44.64 15.20
N LYS A 303 -76.68 -45.86 14.66
CA LYS A 303 -77.38 -46.34 13.48
C LYS A 303 -78.92 -46.40 13.64
N LYS A 304 -79.41 -46.36 14.85
CA LYS A 304 -80.88 -46.38 15.16
C LYS A 304 -81.54 -45.01 15.13
N LEU A 305 -80.78 -43.92 14.94
CA LEU A 305 -81.29 -42.55 14.86
C LEU A 305 -81.58 -42.22 13.39
N GLU A 306 -82.80 -42.48 12.93
CA GLU A 306 -83.20 -42.21 11.55
C GLU A 306 -83.44 -40.74 11.20
N ASN A 307 -83.46 -39.83 12.15
CA ASN A 307 -83.74 -38.40 11.90
C ASN A 307 -82.94 -37.46 12.80
N LEU A 308 -81.61 -37.37 12.64
CA LEU A 308 -80.79 -36.34 13.28
C LEU A 308 -80.27 -35.37 12.27
N LEU A 309 -80.95 -34.20 12.13
CA LEU A 309 -80.38 -33.06 11.43
C LEU A 309 -79.36 -32.39 12.35
N THR A 310 -78.11 -32.72 12.21
CA THR A 310 -77.05 -32.00 12.87
C THR A 310 -76.75 -30.67 12.16
N LEU A 311 -77.29 -29.62 12.69
CA LEU A 311 -76.92 -28.26 12.33
C LEU A 311 -75.53 -27.95 12.92
N LYS A 312 -74.53 -28.60 12.39
CA LYS A 312 -73.14 -28.17 12.66
C LYS A 312 -72.78 -27.14 11.57
N ASP A 313 -72.50 -25.94 12.02
CA ASP A 313 -72.18 -24.82 11.16
C ASP A 313 -70.87 -25.07 10.42
N ILE A 314 -71.00 -25.55 9.20
CA ILE A 314 -69.90 -25.82 8.27
C ILE A 314 -69.22 -24.57 7.82
N SER A 315 -69.84 -23.38 8.05
CA SER A 315 -69.32 -22.08 7.65
C SER A 315 -68.01 -21.69 8.35
N LYS A 316 -67.71 -22.27 9.50
CA LYS A 316 -66.47 -21.98 10.29
C LYS A 316 -65.25 -22.73 9.78
N VAL A 317 -65.44 -23.82 9.05
CA VAL A 317 -64.29 -24.60 8.51
C VAL A 317 -63.71 -23.97 7.24
N SER A 318 -64.58 -23.30 6.46
CA SER A 318 -64.17 -22.66 5.19
C SER A 318 -63.34 -21.41 5.39
N LYS A 319 -63.50 -20.68 6.51
CA LYS A 319 -62.72 -19.43 6.75
C LYS A 319 -61.26 -19.66 7.16
N LYS A 320 -60.91 -20.84 7.63
CA LYS A 320 -59.52 -21.14 8.07
C LYS A 320 -58.64 -21.60 6.92
N VAL A 321 -59.25 -22.14 5.85
CA VAL A 321 -58.48 -22.60 4.66
C VAL A 321 -58.14 -21.42 3.73
N VAL A 322 -58.98 -20.36 3.71
CA VAL A 322 -58.75 -19.19 2.85
C VAL A 322 -57.74 -18.20 3.44
N ALA A 323 -57.54 -18.20 4.77
CA ALA A 323 -56.60 -17.31 5.46
C ALA A 323 -55.14 -17.80 5.40
N GLY A 324 -54.91 -19.08 5.12
CA GLY A 324 -53.57 -19.67 5.08
C GLY A 324 -52.80 -19.54 3.75
N THR A 325 -53.40 -18.93 2.73
CA THR A 325 -52.81 -18.86 1.37
C THR A 325 -52.37 -17.45 0.95
N ARG A 326 -52.17 -16.51 1.91
CA ARG A 326 -51.73 -15.15 1.57
C ARG A 326 -50.55 -14.69 2.40
N GLU A 327 -49.55 -15.54 2.59
CA GLU A 327 -48.23 -15.08 3.04
C GLU A 327 -47.18 -16.06 2.51
N GLU A 328 -46.74 -15.84 1.29
CA GLU A 328 -45.43 -16.16 0.72
C GLU A 328 -45.17 -15.27 -0.49
#